data_f916dc2f4d84444707751ef63404b019
#
_entry.id   f916dc2f4d84444707751ef63404b019
#
_cell.length_a   1.000
_cell.length_b   1.000
_cell.length_c   1.000
_cell.angle_alpha   90.00
_cell.angle_beta   90.00
_cell.angle_gamma   90.00
#
_symmetry.space_group_name_H-M   'P 1'
#
loop_
_entity.id
_entity.type
_entity.pdbx_description
1 polymer ?
#
loop_
_entity_poly.entity_id
_entity_poly.type
_entity_poly.pdbx_seq_one_letter_code
_entity_poly.pdbx_strand_id
1 'polypeptide(L)'
;MSVESALTQPDQQAVDRRRPRSHDESQMDTLRRLPALRVLEQLPVPVVAVTEEGTVLYSNEAMAELLGLTREHLQAMNFRDVFETPLQSESAVAGLQRHANTLVELSHADGHVIRAVMSRSALQRADDDIALVTFHDLTEQLWAQGR
;
A
#
# COMPACT_ATOMS: atom_id res chain seq x y z
N MET A 1 -38.72 -14.08 23.28
CA MET A 1 -38.02 -13.02 24.00
C MET A 1 -36.53 -13.06 23.76
N SER A 2 -35.90 -14.19 23.84
CA SER A 2 -34.49 -14.28 23.53
C SER A 2 -34.20 -13.95 22.05
N VAL A 3 -35.17 -14.18 21.18
CA VAL A 3 -35.04 -13.87 19.77
C VAL A 3 -34.91 -12.37 19.54
N GLU A 4 -35.63 -11.57 20.30
CA GLU A 4 -35.56 -10.12 20.18
C GLU A 4 -34.20 -9.59 20.57
N SER A 5 -33.62 -10.16 21.62
CA SER A 5 -32.27 -9.77 22.04
C SER A 5 -31.24 -10.06 20.96
N ALA A 6 -31.36 -11.21 20.29
CA ALA A 6 -30.45 -11.58 19.24
C ALA A 6 -30.54 -10.63 18.05
N LEU A 7 -31.73 -10.17 17.73
CA LEU A 7 -31.92 -9.23 16.63
C LEU A 7 -31.35 -7.84 16.95
N THR A 8 -31.37 -7.46 18.21
CA THR A 8 -30.87 -6.15 18.61
C THR A 8 -29.36 -6.05 18.52
N GLN A 9 -28.65 -7.14 18.79
CA GLN A 9 -27.18 -7.14 18.79
C GLN A 9 -26.56 -6.75 17.45
N PRO A 10 -27.00 -7.26 16.31
CA PRO A 10 -26.47 -6.83 15.02
C PRO A 10 -26.64 -5.34 14.78
N ASP A 11 -27.76 -4.78 15.20
CA ASP A 11 -27.99 -3.35 15.03
C ASP A 11 -27.02 -2.52 15.86
N GLN A 12 -26.72 -2.98 17.07
CA GLN A 12 -25.77 -2.30 17.93
C GLN A 12 -24.37 -2.32 17.32
N GLN A 13 -23.99 -3.43 16.72
CA GLN A 13 -22.68 -3.52 16.05
C GLN A 13 -22.59 -2.57 14.86
N ALA A 14 -23.67 -2.42 14.13
CA ALA A 14 -23.69 -1.47 13.01
C ALA A 14 -23.52 -0.04 13.49
N VAL A 15 -24.12 0.30 14.64
CA VAL A 15 -23.97 1.62 15.23
C VAL A 15 -22.51 1.85 15.66
N ASP A 16 -21.88 0.83 16.24
CA ASP A 16 -20.50 0.93 16.68
C ASP A 16 -19.54 1.24 15.53
N ARG A 17 -19.82 0.72 14.35
CA ARG A 17 -19.00 0.99 13.18
C ARG A 17 -19.00 2.46 12.78
N ARG A 18 -20.01 3.21 13.20
CA ARG A 18 -20.13 4.62 12.88
C ARG A 18 -19.42 5.51 13.87
N ARG A 19 -18.87 4.94 14.93
CA ARG A 19 -18.13 5.73 15.90
C ARG A 19 -16.94 6.40 15.24
N PRO A 20 -16.68 7.66 15.56
CA PRO A 20 -15.49 8.32 15.06
C PRO A 20 -14.25 7.60 15.55
N ARG A 21 -13.30 7.46 14.68
CA ARG A 21 -12.00 6.91 15.02
C ARG A 21 -10.95 7.84 14.47
N SER A 22 -9.74 7.75 15.00
CA SER A 22 -8.65 8.48 14.39
C SER A 22 -8.50 8.00 12.95
N HIS A 23 -8.04 8.89 12.10
CA HIS A 23 -7.85 8.60 10.68
C HIS A 23 -6.93 7.38 10.49
N ASP A 24 -5.82 7.34 11.22
CA ASP A 24 -4.86 6.24 11.09
C ASP A 24 -5.44 4.91 11.55
N GLU A 25 -6.20 4.91 12.66
CA GLU A 25 -6.84 3.68 13.13
C GLU A 25 -7.81 3.12 12.12
N SER A 26 -8.58 3.99 11.47
CA SER A 26 -9.53 3.58 10.46
C SER A 26 -8.83 2.95 9.26
N GLN A 27 -7.72 3.52 8.82
CA GLN A 27 -6.94 3.00 7.72
C GLN A 27 -6.32 1.65 8.05
N MET A 28 -5.74 1.51 9.24
CA MET A 28 -5.17 0.23 9.67
C MET A 28 -6.24 -0.84 9.79
N ASP A 29 -7.41 -0.49 10.30
CA ASP A 29 -8.53 -1.43 10.39
C ASP A 29 -8.96 -1.91 9.01
N THR A 30 -8.99 -1.01 8.04
CA THR A 30 -9.33 -1.37 6.66
C THR A 30 -8.37 -2.43 6.13
N LEU A 31 -7.07 -2.23 6.34
CA LEU A 31 -6.07 -3.18 5.88
C LEU A 31 -6.19 -4.53 6.58
N ARG A 32 -6.38 -4.50 7.90
CA ARG A 32 -6.46 -5.74 8.68
C ARG A 32 -7.66 -6.60 8.33
N ARG A 33 -8.70 -6.00 7.77
CA ARG A 33 -9.89 -6.73 7.35
C ARG A 33 -9.72 -7.46 6.04
N LEU A 34 -8.66 -7.16 5.29
CA LEU A 34 -8.44 -7.81 4.01
C LEU A 34 -7.88 -9.20 4.23
N PRO A 35 -8.65 -10.27 3.93
CA PRO A 35 -8.15 -11.64 4.11
C PRO A 35 -6.90 -11.91 3.29
N ALA A 36 -6.80 -11.27 2.14
CA ALA A 36 -5.67 -11.42 1.24
C ALA A 36 -4.35 -10.92 1.83
N LEU A 37 -4.40 -10.07 2.85
CA LEU A 37 -3.19 -9.48 3.40
C LEU A 37 -2.25 -10.54 3.97
N ARG A 38 -2.80 -11.57 4.61
CA ARG A 38 -1.98 -12.69 5.11
C ARG A 38 -1.29 -13.43 4.00
N VAL A 39 -1.98 -13.58 2.88
CA VAL A 39 -1.41 -14.23 1.70
C VAL A 39 -0.29 -13.36 1.14
N LEU A 40 -0.50 -12.05 1.06
CA LEU A 40 0.48 -11.10 0.55
C LEU A 40 1.77 -11.09 1.39
N GLU A 41 1.65 -11.32 2.70
CA GLU A 41 2.82 -11.43 3.57
C GLU A 41 3.79 -12.52 3.14
N GLN A 42 3.26 -13.59 2.57
CA GLN A 42 4.03 -14.77 2.22
C GLN A 42 4.38 -14.84 0.74
N LEU A 43 3.80 -13.98 -0.09
CA LEU A 43 4.09 -13.97 -1.51
C LEU A 43 5.39 -13.23 -1.80
N PRO A 44 6.15 -13.68 -2.82
CA PRO A 44 7.38 -12.98 -3.22
C PRO A 44 7.09 -11.76 -4.09
N VAL A 45 5.92 -11.17 -3.96
CA VAL A 45 5.52 -9.99 -4.73
C VAL A 45 5.59 -8.77 -3.82
N PRO A 46 6.39 -7.75 -4.18
CA PRO A 46 6.46 -6.52 -3.40
C PRO A 46 5.10 -5.82 -3.31
N VAL A 47 4.65 -5.54 -2.10
CA VAL A 47 3.35 -4.91 -1.83
C VAL A 47 3.55 -3.79 -0.82
N VAL A 48 2.91 -2.65 -1.06
CA VAL A 48 2.93 -1.53 -0.13
C VAL A 48 1.55 -0.87 -0.09
N ALA A 49 1.16 -0.42 1.10
CA ALA A 49 -0.05 0.38 1.29
C ALA A 49 0.35 1.75 1.83
N VAL A 50 -0.16 2.79 1.22
CA VAL A 50 0.29 4.16 1.46
C VAL A 50 -0.91 5.08 1.67
N THR A 51 -0.80 6.01 2.60
CA THR A 51 -1.84 7.04 2.83
C THR A 51 -1.65 8.21 1.87
N GLU A 52 -2.60 9.15 1.90
CA GLU A 52 -2.51 10.36 1.10
C GLU A 52 -1.29 11.20 1.44
N GLU A 53 -0.85 11.16 2.69
CA GLU A 53 0.34 11.90 3.13
C GLU A 53 1.64 11.21 2.76
N GLY A 54 1.57 10.00 2.25
CA GLY A 54 2.74 9.22 1.89
C GLY A 54 3.25 8.32 2.99
N THR A 55 2.51 8.18 4.08
CA THR A 55 2.87 7.27 5.17
C THR A 55 2.69 5.83 4.72
N VAL A 56 3.68 5.00 4.97
CA VAL A 56 3.61 3.57 4.66
C VAL A 56 2.89 2.86 5.80
N LEU A 57 1.66 2.43 5.54
CA LEU A 57 0.86 1.69 6.52
C LEU A 57 1.26 0.23 6.59
N TYR A 58 1.65 -0.33 5.46
CA TYR A 58 1.99 -1.73 5.35
C TYR A 58 2.99 -1.93 4.23
N SER A 59 3.94 -2.81 4.45
CA SER A 59 4.81 -3.33 3.39
C SER A 59 5.15 -4.77 3.75
N ASN A 60 5.24 -5.62 2.74
CA ASN A 60 5.67 -6.99 3.01
C ASN A 60 7.19 -7.11 2.90
N GLU A 61 7.70 -8.29 3.24
CA GLU A 61 9.14 -8.53 3.20
C GLU A 61 9.70 -8.36 1.79
N ALA A 62 8.95 -8.81 0.78
CA ALA A 62 9.39 -8.67 -0.61
C ALA A 62 9.61 -7.21 -1.00
N MET A 63 8.76 -6.30 -0.51
CA MET A 63 8.92 -4.87 -0.79
C MET A 63 10.18 -4.32 -0.12
N ALA A 64 10.42 -4.70 1.12
CA ALA A 64 11.61 -4.28 1.84
C ALA A 64 12.88 -4.79 1.14
N GLU A 65 12.88 -6.04 0.70
CA GLU A 65 14.00 -6.61 -0.04
C GLU A 65 14.22 -5.91 -1.37
N LEU A 66 13.16 -5.57 -2.07
CA LEU A 66 13.26 -4.87 -3.35
C LEU A 66 14.02 -3.56 -3.20
N LEU A 67 13.75 -2.81 -2.13
CA LEU A 67 14.35 -1.50 -1.89
C LEU A 67 15.65 -1.59 -1.09
N GLY A 68 15.99 -2.76 -0.54
CA GLY A 68 17.17 -2.91 0.30
C GLY A 68 17.02 -2.23 1.65
N LEU A 69 15.81 -2.11 2.14
CA LEU A 69 15.49 -1.44 3.41
C LEU A 69 14.85 -2.43 4.38
N THR A 70 14.85 -2.08 5.65
CA THR A 70 14.03 -2.81 6.63
C THR A 70 12.59 -2.30 6.55
N ARG A 71 11.65 -3.11 7.03
CA ARG A 71 10.25 -2.69 7.05
C ARG A 71 10.07 -1.49 7.97
N GLU A 72 10.80 -1.44 9.08
CA GLU A 72 10.75 -0.32 10.01
C GLU A 72 11.25 0.97 9.37
N HIS A 73 12.35 0.89 8.64
CA HIS A 73 12.88 2.06 7.92
C HIS A 73 11.87 2.55 6.89
N LEU A 74 11.29 1.62 6.14
CA LEU A 74 10.32 1.95 5.12
C LEU A 74 9.09 2.64 5.72
N GLN A 75 8.64 2.21 6.90
CA GLN A 75 7.52 2.85 7.59
C GLN A 75 7.85 4.23 8.12
N ALA A 76 9.13 4.53 8.33
CA ALA A 76 9.57 5.81 8.86
C ALA A 76 9.75 6.87 7.77
N MET A 77 9.79 6.49 6.50
CA MET A 77 10.01 7.44 5.41
C MET A 77 8.73 7.73 4.67
N ASN A 78 8.73 8.82 3.92
CA ASN A 78 7.62 9.16 3.04
C ASN A 78 7.78 8.38 1.74
N PHE A 79 6.73 7.67 1.33
CA PHE A 79 6.80 6.82 0.15
C PHE A 79 7.04 7.60 -1.14
N ARG A 80 6.68 8.90 -1.17
CA ARG A 80 7.00 9.74 -2.33
C ARG A 80 8.51 9.75 -2.63
N ASP A 81 9.32 9.64 -1.59
CA ASP A 81 10.77 9.73 -1.71
C ASP A 81 11.41 8.41 -2.15
N VAL A 82 10.64 7.33 -2.24
CA VAL A 82 11.14 6.06 -2.76
C VAL A 82 11.37 6.14 -4.27
N PHE A 83 10.63 7.01 -4.95
CA PHE A 83 10.79 7.19 -6.39
C PHE A 83 12.05 7.99 -6.70
N GLU A 84 12.70 7.63 -7.77
CA GLU A 84 13.92 8.31 -8.23
C GLU A 84 13.64 9.80 -8.44
N THR A 85 12.50 10.12 -9.03
CA THR A 85 11.98 11.48 -9.08
C THR A 85 10.78 11.51 -8.11
N PRO A 86 10.90 12.14 -6.94
CA PRO A 86 9.82 12.12 -5.96
C PRO A 86 8.49 12.60 -6.55
N LEU A 87 7.41 11.98 -6.10
CA LEU A 87 6.07 12.33 -6.57
C LEU A 87 5.74 13.76 -6.14
N GLN A 88 5.26 14.55 -7.09
CA GLN A 88 4.97 15.97 -6.87
C GLN A 88 3.52 16.24 -6.48
N SER A 89 2.72 15.20 -6.35
CA SER A 89 1.31 15.35 -6.04
C SER A 89 1.09 15.66 -4.55
N GLU A 90 0.09 16.49 -4.23
CA GLU A 90 -0.29 16.74 -2.86
C GLU A 90 -0.72 15.47 -2.15
N SER A 91 -1.45 14.61 -2.85
CA SER A 91 -1.87 13.31 -2.34
C SER A 91 -0.94 12.25 -2.92
N ALA A 92 -0.30 11.46 -2.07
CA ALA A 92 0.50 10.34 -2.52
C ALA A 92 -0.37 9.31 -3.24
N VAL A 93 -1.61 9.11 -2.78
CA VAL A 93 -2.56 8.21 -3.44
C VAL A 93 -2.82 8.66 -4.87
N ALA A 94 -3.11 9.93 -5.06
CA ALA A 94 -3.34 10.47 -6.41
C ALA A 94 -2.08 10.35 -7.27
N GLY A 95 -0.92 10.61 -6.69
CA GLY A 95 0.35 10.47 -7.41
C GLY A 95 0.57 9.04 -7.87
N LEU A 96 0.31 8.07 -7.02
CA LEU A 96 0.45 6.66 -7.38
C LEU A 96 -0.56 6.28 -8.47
N GLN A 97 -1.79 6.78 -8.39
CA GLN A 97 -2.81 6.48 -9.38
C GLN A 97 -2.42 6.96 -10.78
N ARG A 98 -1.70 8.07 -10.88
CA ARG A 98 -1.23 8.57 -12.17
C ARG A 98 -0.21 7.66 -12.82
N HIS A 99 0.50 6.87 -12.03
CA HIS A 99 1.53 5.96 -12.51
C HIS A 99 1.06 4.51 -12.54
N ALA A 100 -0.23 4.28 -12.34
CA ALA A 100 -0.79 2.91 -12.32
C ALA A 100 -0.51 2.20 -13.65
N ASN A 101 -0.09 0.94 -13.55
CA ASN A 101 0.20 0.09 -14.70
C ASN A 101 1.29 0.64 -15.60
N THR A 102 2.21 1.45 -15.06
CA THR A 102 3.33 2.00 -15.83
C THR A 102 4.65 1.59 -15.22
N LEU A 103 5.70 1.73 -16.00
CA LEU A 103 7.06 1.55 -15.53
C LEU A 103 7.46 2.74 -14.67
N VAL A 104 7.96 2.46 -13.48
CA VAL A 104 8.44 3.48 -12.56
C VAL A 104 9.89 3.19 -12.18
N GLU A 105 10.59 4.21 -11.72
CA GLU A 105 11.95 4.08 -11.24
C GLU A 105 11.99 4.35 -9.75
N LEU A 106 12.52 3.38 -8.99
CA LEU A 106 12.62 3.45 -7.55
C LEU A 106 14.08 3.50 -7.15
N SER A 107 14.35 4.08 -5.98
CA SER A 107 15.70 4.19 -5.45
C SER A 107 15.98 3.04 -4.49
N HIS A 108 17.02 2.27 -4.77
CA HIS A 108 17.50 1.25 -3.86
C HIS A 108 18.41 1.90 -2.79
N ALA A 109 18.49 1.28 -1.62
CA ALA A 109 19.29 1.81 -0.52
C ALA A 109 20.77 1.97 -0.86
N ASP A 110 21.30 1.16 -1.80
CA ASP A 110 22.70 1.26 -2.21
C ASP A 110 22.92 2.27 -3.34
N GLY A 111 21.88 2.95 -3.80
CA GLY A 111 21.97 4.00 -4.80
C GLY A 111 21.62 3.59 -6.22
N HIS A 112 21.43 2.30 -6.50
CA HIS A 112 21.06 1.95 -7.87
C HIS A 112 19.56 2.14 -8.10
N VAL A 113 19.19 2.25 -9.38
CA VAL A 113 17.81 2.47 -9.79
C VAL A 113 17.14 1.13 -10.07
N ILE A 114 15.95 0.95 -9.51
CA ILE A 114 15.11 -0.21 -9.76
C ILE A 114 14.03 0.19 -10.75
N ARG A 115 13.88 -0.57 -11.82
CA ARG A 115 12.82 -0.36 -12.80
C ARG A 115 11.76 -1.42 -12.60
N ALA A 116 10.55 -0.98 -12.32
CA ALA A 116 9.45 -1.88 -12.00
C ALA A 116 8.14 -1.37 -12.59
N VAL A 117 7.24 -2.29 -12.91
CA VAL A 117 5.87 -1.92 -13.27
C VAL A 117 5.07 -1.89 -11.98
N MET A 118 4.45 -0.75 -11.71
CA MET A 118 3.58 -0.59 -10.55
C MET A 118 2.14 -0.87 -10.97
N SER A 119 1.44 -1.70 -10.18
CA SER A 119 0.04 -1.96 -10.43
C SER A 119 -0.82 -0.75 -10.09
N ARG A 120 -2.07 -0.76 -10.53
CA ARG A 120 -3.04 0.17 -9.95
C ARG A 120 -3.40 -0.32 -8.56
N SER A 121 -4.00 0.57 -7.77
CA SER A 121 -4.38 0.21 -6.40
C SER A 121 -5.44 -0.90 -6.41
N ALA A 122 -5.25 -1.88 -5.53
CA ALA A 122 -6.26 -2.92 -5.30
C ALA A 122 -7.49 -2.36 -4.59
N LEU A 123 -7.35 -1.24 -3.90
CA LEU A 123 -8.45 -0.51 -3.30
C LEU A 123 -8.90 0.53 -4.31
N GLN A 124 -10.07 0.33 -4.90
CA GLN A 124 -10.47 1.07 -6.11
C GLN A 124 -11.63 2.04 -5.92
N ARG A 125 -12.03 2.30 -4.69
CA ARG A 125 -13.08 3.29 -4.46
C ARG A 125 -12.53 4.68 -4.74
N ALA A 126 -13.36 5.54 -5.33
CA ALA A 126 -12.93 6.90 -5.65
C ALA A 126 -12.58 7.72 -4.42
N ASP A 127 -13.16 7.39 -3.28
CA ASP A 127 -12.96 8.08 -2.01
C ASP A 127 -11.96 7.38 -1.09
N ASP A 128 -11.26 6.35 -1.58
CA ASP A 128 -10.25 5.68 -0.78
C ASP A 128 -9.08 6.63 -0.53
N ASP A 129 -8.67 6.69 0.72
CA ASP A 129 -7.53 7.48 1.15
C ASP A 129 -6.28 6.61 1.36
N ILE A 130 -6.30 5.40 0.82
CA ILE A 130 -5.20 4.45 0.87
C ILE A 130 -5.00 3.90 -0.54
N ALA A 131 -3.76 3.77 -0.96
CA ALA A 131 -3.41 3.02 -2.16
C ALA A 131 -2.66 1.76 -1.77
N LEU A 132 -3.10 0.62 -2.27
CA LEU A 132 -2.43 -0.67 -2.07
C LEU A 132 -1.93 -1.14 -3.44
N VAL A 133 -0.63 -1.08 -3.65
CA VAL A 133 -0.03 -1.37 -4.96
C VAL A 133 1.02 -2.46 -4.85
N THR A 134 1.26 -3.13 -5.97
CA THR A 134 2.31 -4.12 -6.11
C THR A 134 3.31 -3.66 -7.16
N PHE A 135 4.50 -4.25 -7.13
CA PHE A 135 5.56 -3.93 -8.08
C PHE A 135 6.08 -5.20 -8.73
N HIS A 136 6.35 -5.10 -10.01
CA HIS A 136 6.98 -6.18 -10.76
C HIS A 136 8.35 -5.65 -11.23
N ASP A 137 9.41 -6.20 -10.64
CA ASP A 137 10.77 -5.74 -10.92
C ASP A 137 11.21 -6.24 -12.29
N LEU A 138 11.55 -5.31 -13.16
CA LEU A 138 12.02 -5.60 -14.52
C LEU A 138 13.48 -5.20 -14.73
N THR A 139 14.19 -4.85 -13.67
CA THR A 139 15.54 -4.30 -13.78
C THR A 139 16.45 -5.19 -14.61
N GLU A 140 16.50 -6.49 -14.30
CA GLU A 140 17.34 -7.43 -15.04
C GLU A 140 16.89 -7.63 -16.48
N GLN A 141 15.58 -7.71 -16.69
CA GLN A 141 15.02 -7.93 -18.03
C GLN A 141 15.32 -6.75 -18.94
N LEU A 142 15.17 -5.53 -18.43
CA LEU A 142 15.44 -4.33 -19.21
C LEU A 142 16.94 -4.18 -19.49
N TRP A 143 17.76 -4.54 -18.53
CA TRP A 143 19.22 -4.52 -18.69
C TRP A 143 19.64 -5.50 -19.79
N ALA A 144 19.09 -6.71 -19.77
CA ALA A 144 19.39 -7.70 -20.78
C ALA A 144 18.93 -7.28 -22.18
N GLN A 145 17.76 -6.67 -22.28
CA GLN A 145 17.19 -6.20 -23.54
C GLN A 145 17.85 -4.93 -24.04
N GLY A 146 18.37 -4.12 -23.16
CA GLY A 146 19.01 -2.86 -23.51
C GLY A 146 20.37 -3.00 -24.19
N ARG A 147 20.79 -4.21 -24.40
CA ARG A 147 22.01 -4.51 -25.14
C ARG A 147 21.69 -4.77 -26.61
#